data_60fda0b3c3c06bb1ef7a75a0a6d1f4ef
#
_entry.id   60fda0b3c3c06bb1ef7a75a0a6d1f4ef
#
_cell.length_a   1.000
_cell.length_b   1.000
_cell.length_c   1.000
_cell.angle_alpha   90.00
_cell.angle_beta   90.00
_cell.angle_gamma   90.00
#
_symmetry.space_group_name_H-M   'P 1'
#
loop_
_entity.id
_entity.type
_entity.pdbx_description
1 polymer ?
#
loop_
_entity_poly.entity_id
_entity_poly.type
_entity_poly.pdbx_seq_one_letter_code
_entity_poly.pdbx_strand_id
1 'polypeptide(L)'
;MNDHSYTSNNISESRDVIIDKVSQYLHWLMIPKKEFGNMPICPFLDKELKQDLLYIDIWYPHQSSFMDIMESFLLSNKNSALIICPNTNTIDYSEVSRKTIQKQITDLLRKNPQTDYLKSLVISPYEPWSLAGVETRSNAPYFMINVNPSEQLGRAHKSLQKTKYFQNYTDDDKRKMNVK
;
A
#
# COMPACT_ATOMS: atom_id res chain seq x y z
N MET A 1 -22.02 28.15 -32.97
CA MET A 1 -20.90 27.21 -32.94
C MET A 1 -19.96 27.70 -31.86
N ASN A 2 -20.10 27.20 -30.67
CA ASN A 2 -19.21 27.52 -29.54
C ASN A 2 -18.34 26.28 -29.30
N ASP A 3 -17.12 26.36 -29.76
CA ASP A 3 -16.08 25.38 -29.57
C ASP A 3 -15.53 25.54 -28.15
N HIS A 4 -16.04 24.75 -27.21
CA HIS A 4 -15.45 24.64 -25.88
C HIS A 4 -14.37 23.55 -25.95
N SER A 5 -13.19 23.96 -26.41
CA SER A 5 -11.97 23.17 -26.21
C SER A 5 -11.67 23.13 -24.71
N TYR A 6 -12.09 22.07 -24.02
CA TYR A 6 -11.57 21.71 -22.71
C TYR A 6 -10.11 21.29 -22.88
N THR A 7 -9.20 22.24 -22.77
CA THR A 7 -7.81 21.93 -22.49
C THR A 7 -7.72 21.44 -21.05
N SER A 8 -7.80 20.14 -20.84
CA SER A 8 -7.44 19.51 -19.57
C SER A 8 -5.92 19.70 -19.39
N ASN A 9 -5.54 20.76 -18.68
CA ASN A 9 -4.20 20.91 -18.14
C ASN A 9 -4.01 19.82 -17.08
N ASN A 10 -3.63 18.61 -17.51
CA ASN A 10 -3.15 17.56 -16.62
C ASN A 10 -1.77 17.99 -16.10
N ILE A 11 -1.75 18.86 -15.10
CA ILE A 11 -0.56 19.15 -14.31
C ILE A 11 -0.25 17.87 -13.54
N SER A 12 0.78 17.13 -13.94
CA SER A 12 1.30 16.04 -13.14
C SER A 12 1.69 16.61 -11.78
N GLU A 13 1.15 16.08 -10.71
CA GLU A 13 1.47 16.53 -9.35
C GLU A 13 2.98 16.41 -9.12
N SER A 14 3.56 17.39 -8.43
CA SER A 14 4.98 17.32 -8.07
C SER A 14 5.24 16.18 -7.08
N ARG A 15 6.47 15.65 -7.06
CA ARG A 15 6.89 14.60 -6.12
C ARG A 15 6.56 14.99 -4.68
N ASP A 16 6.81 16.24 -4.28
CA ASP A 16 6.59 16.71 -2.91
C ASP A 16 5.12 16.69 -2.53
N VAL A 17 4.22 17.08 -3.42
CA VAL A 17 2.77 17.01 -3.21
C VAL A 17 2.30 15.56 -3.04
N ILE A 18 2.82 14.65 -3.87
CA ILE A 18 2.50 13.21 -3.77
C ILE A 18 2.96 12.66 -2.42
N ILE A 19 4.19 12.94 -2.02
CA ILE A 19 4.76 12.46 -0.76
C ILE A 19 4.01 13.05 0.44
N ASP A 20 3.63 14.33 0.40
CA ASP A 20 2.86 14.95 1.49
C ASP A 20 1.49 14.26 1.68
N LYS A 21 0.74 14.05 0.61
CA LYS A 21 -0.55 13.32 0.66
C LYS A 21 -0.40 11.91 1.21
N VAL A 22 0.63 11.19 0.79
CA VAL A 22 0.92 9.84 1.31
C VAL A 22 1.31 9.90 2.78
N SER A 23 2.10 10.88 3.21
CA SER A 23 2.49 11.06 4.61
C SER A 23 1.27 11.31 5.50
N GLN A 24 0.29 12.10 5.05
CA GLN A 24 -0.98 12.30 5.77
C GLN A 24 -1.77 10.99 5.91
N TYR A 25 -1.82 10.18 4.85
CA TYR A 25 -2.45 8.85 4.90
C TYR A 25 -1.73 7.90 5.86
N LEU A 26 -0.39 7.83 5.81
CA LEU A 26 0.40 7.03 6.73
C LEU A 26 0.18 7.48 8.18
N HIS A 27 0.12 8.79 8.44
CA HIS A 27 -0.22 9.32 9.76
C HIS A 27 -1.60 8.86 10.22
N TRP A 28 -2.61 8.91 9.35
CA TRP A 28 -3.96 8.42 9.66
C TRP A 28 -3.98 6.92 10.02
N LEU A 29 -3.16 6.08 9.36
CA LEU A 29 -3.01 4.65 9.67
C LEU A 29 -2.40 4.41 11.06
N MET A 30 -1.64 5.37 11.61
CA MET A 30 -0.99 5.29 12.92
C MET A 30 -1.89 5.77 14.07
N ILE A 31 -3.03 6.39 13.81
CA ILE A 31 -3.96 6.84 14.84
C ILE A 31 -4.65 5.62 15.48
N PRO A 32 -4.56 5.44 16.83
CA PRO A 32 -5.26 4.36 17.51
C PRO A 32 -6.77 4.44 17.32
N LYS A 33 -7.40 3.29 17.10
CA LYS A 33 -8.85 3.19 16.91
C LYS A 33 -9.42 2.10 17.83
N LYS A 34 -10.59 2.38 18.44
CA LYS A 34 -11.27 1.43 19.33
C LYS A 34 -11.64 0.12 18.64
N GLU A 35 -11.92 0.19 17.33
CA GLU A 35 -12.24 -0.94 16.48
C GLU A 35 -11.09 -1.97 16.41
N PHE A 36 -9.87 -1.51 16.57
CA PHE A 36 -8.64 -2.32 16.59
C PHE A 36 -8.07 -2.49 18.02
N GLY A 37 -8.93 -2.48 19.03
CA GLY A 37 -8.51 -2.65 20.43
C GLY A 37 -7.67 -1.50 20.97
N ASN A 38 -7.93 -0.27 20.54
CA ASN A 38 -7.16 0.94 20.81
C ASN A 38 -5.73 0.91 20.23
N MET A 39 -5.52 0.16 19.17
CA MET A 39 -4.27 0.13 18.42
C MET A 39 -4.43 0.82 17.06
N PRO A 40 -3.34 1.28 16.41
CA PRO A 40 -3.37 1.77 15.03
C PRO A 40 -3.83 0.70 14.05
N ILE A 41 -4.35 1.12 12.89
CA ILE A 41 -4.64 0.20 11.77
C ILE A 41 -3.36 -0.52 11.33
N CYS A 42 -2.23 0.20 11.28
CA CYS A 42 -0.91 -0.37 11.00
C CYS A 42 0.02 -0.18 12.22
N PRO A 43 0.03 -1.10 13.21
CA PRO A 43 0.74 -0.89 14.48
C PRO A 43 2.27 -0.85 14.37
N PHE A 44 2.84 -1.33 13.27
CA PHE A 44 4.29 -1.39 13.07
C PHE A 44 4.85 -0.19 12.29
N LEU A 45 3.98 0.59 11.65
CA LEU A 45 4.35 1.68 10.76
C LEU A 45 5.13 2.80 11.48
N ASP A 46 4.72 3.16 12.69
CA ASP A 46 5.42 4.19 13.50
C ASP A 46 6.89 3.81 13.75
N LYS A 47 7.13 2.54 14.06
CA LYS A 47 8.50 2.03 14.24
C LYS A 47 9.30 2.07 12.93
N GLU A 48 8.69 1.66 11.83
CA GLU A 48 9.37 1.65 10.51
C GLU A 48 9.74 3.07 10.08
N LEU A 49 8.85 4.04 10.28
CA LEU A 49 9.13 5.43 9.95
C LEU A 49 10.21 6.05 10.86
N LYS A 50 10.12 5.85 12.19
CA LYS A 50 11.09 6.40 13.15
C LYS A 50 12.49 5.82 12.98
N GLN A 51 12.60 4.57 12.53
CA GLN A 51 13.87 3.90 12.31
C GLN A 51 14.36 3.99 10.86
N ASP A 52 13.67 4.75 10.02
CA ASP A 52 13.96 4.89 8.59
C ASP A 52 14.06 3.53 7.86
N LEU A 53 13.12 2.63 8.15
CA LEU A 53 13.09 1.26 7.60
C LEU A 53 12.12 1.09 6.44
N LEU A 54 11.31 2.11 6.12
CA LEU A 54 10.38 2.10 5.00
C LEU A 54 11.01 2.76 3.77
N TYR A 55 11.10 2.02 2.68
CA TYR A 55 11.45 2.55 1.37
C TYR A 55 10.20 3.13 0.72
N ILE A 56 10.22 4.39 0.30
CA ILE A 56 9.10 5.03 -0.39
C ILE A 56 9.56 5.53 -1.75
N ASP A 57 8.88 5.09 -2.81
CA ASP A 57 9.16 5.58 -4.16
C ASP A 57 7.89 5.76 -4.98
N ILE A 58 7.99 6.54 -6.06
CA ILE A 58 6.91 6.81 -7.00
C ILE A 58 7.22 6.08 -8.29
N TRP A 59 6.33 5.20 -8.71
CA TRP A 59 6.49 4.40 -9.92
C TRP A 59 5.62 4.91 -11.06
N TYR A 60 6.28 5.22 -12.15
CA TYR A 60 5.66 5.53 -13.42
C TYR A 60 6.01 4.41 -14.43
N PRO A 61 5.07 3.50 -14.78
CA PRO A 61 5.35 2.32 -15.61
C PRO A 61 5.96 2.61 -16.99
N HIS A 62 5.80 3.84 -17.50
CA HIS A 62 6.40 4.27 -18.76
C HIS A 62 7.88 4.70 -18.61
N GLN A 63 8.39 4.87 -17.39
CA GLN A 63 9.76 5.29 -17.09
C GLN A 63 10.65 4.15 -16.65
N SER A 64 10.10 3.19 -15.90
CA SER A 64 10.85 2.06 -15.35
C SER A 64 9.96 0.83 -15.19
N SER A 65 10.57 -0.35 -15.13
CA SER A 65 9.85 -1.56 -14.76
C SER A 65 9.62 -1.62 -13.24
N PHE A 66 8.65 -2.41 -12.80
CA PHE A 66 8.45 -2.65 -11.36
C PHE A 66 9.69 -3.31 -10.73
N MET A 67 10.40 -4.15 -11.48
CA MET A 67 11.60 -4.84 -10.98
C MET A 67 12.78 -3.90 -10.76
N ASP A 68 12.93 -2.82 -11.54
CA ASP A 68 13.96 -1.80 -11.29
C ASP A 68 13.75 -1.10 -9.94
N ILE A 69 12.48 -0.85 -9.58
CA ILE A 69 12.13 -0.32 -8.24
C ILE A 69 12.45 -1.34 -7.16
N MET A 70 12.17 -2.62 -7.39
CA MET A 70 12.50 -3.68 -6.41
C MET A 70 14.00 -3.84 -6.23
N GLU A 71 14.80 -3.73 -7.28
CA GLU A 71 16.26 -3.73 -7.17
C GLU A 71 16.75 -2.55 -6.31
N SER A 72 16.25 -1.35 -6.56
CA SER A 72 16.56 -0.17 -5.74
C SER A 72 16.15 -0.36 -4.28
N PHE A 73 15.00 -0.95 -4.02
CA PHE A 73 14.55 -1.32 -2.67
C PHE A 73 15.52 -2.30 -2.01
N LEU A 74 15.90 -3.40 -2.68
CA LEU A 74 16.81 -4.40 -2.14
C LEU A 74 18.19 -3.81 -1.77
N LEU A 75 18.66 -2.82 -2.53
CA LEU A 75 19.92 -2.11 -2.26
C LEU A 75 19.81 -1.06 -1.13
N SER A 76 18.61 -0.67 -0.73
CA SER A 76 18.36 0.44 0.20
C SER A 76 18.57 0.10 1.68
N ASN A 77 18.78 -1.17 2.05
CA ASN A 77 18.81 -1.66 3.43
C ASN A 77 17.51 -1.37 4.25
N LYS A 78 16.39 -1.16 3.57
CA LYS A 78 15.08 -0.97 4.22
C LYS A 78 14.38 -2.31 4.43
N ASN A 79 13.43 -2.34 5.37
CA ASN A 79 12.71 -3.57 5.74
C ASN A 79 11.44 -3.80 4.90
N SER A 80 10.83 -2.72 4.43
CA SER A 80 9.59 -2.75 3.65
C SER A 80 9.60 -1.66 2.59
N ALA A 81 8.74 -1.79 1.56
CA ALA A 81 8.60 -0.78 0.53
C ALA A 81 7.13 -0.37 0.36
N LEU A 82 6.91 0.92 0.11
CA LEU A 82 5.66 1.50 -0.32
C LEU A 82 5.87 2.19 -1.67
N ILE A 83 5.34 1.58 -2.72
CA ILE A 83 5.44 2.08 -4.08
C ILE A 83 4.15 2.82 -4.42
N ILE A 84 4.25 4.09 -4.74
CA ILE A 84 3.13 4.98 -5.04
C ILE A 84 2.93 5.00 -6.56
N CYS A 85 1.71 4.78 -7.01
CA CYS A 85 1.34 4.73 -8.43
C CYS A 85 0.29 5.83 -8.70
N PRO A 86 0.70 7.08 -8.98
CA PRO A 86 -0.24 8.15 -9.30
C PRO A 86 -0.84 7.92 -10.68
N ASN A 87 -2.05 8.42 -10.91
CA ASN A 87 -2.64 8.47 -12.24
C ASN A 87 -1.78 9.33 -13.17
N THR A 88 -1.69 8.93 -14.42
CA THR A 88 -0.98 9.65 -15.48
C THR A 88 -1.91 9.85 -16.67
N ASN A 89 -1.45 10.60 -17.68
CA ASN A 89 -2.21 10.76 -18.93
C ASN A 89 -2.42 9.43 -19.69
N THR A 90 -1.63 8.39 -19.37
CA THR A 90 -1.66 7.09 -20.05
C THR A 90 -2.23 5.97 -19.18
N ILE A 91 -2.32 6.17 -17.88
CA ILE A 91 -2.81 5.15 -16.93
C ILE A 91 -3.76 5.81 -15.94
N ASP A 92 -5.01 5.37 -15.95
CA ASP A 92 -6.00 5.66 -14.93
C ASP A 92 -6.23 4.41 -14.06
N TYR A 93 -5.74 4.44 -12.83
CA TYR A 93 -5.88 3.32 -11.90
C TYR A 93 -7.30 3.13 -11.38
N SER A 94 -8.23 4.07 -11.60
CA SER A 94 -9.65 3.88 -11.27
C SER A 94 -10.29 2.79 -12.14
N GLU A 95 -9.79 2.61 -13.37
CA GLU A 95 -10.26 1.61 -14.32
C GLU A 95 -9.53 0.26 -14.20
N VAL A 96 -8.54 0.17 -13.31
CA VAL A 96 -7.68 -1.02 -13.18
C VAL A 96 -8.10 -1.85 -11.98
N SER A 97 -8.44 -3.11 -12.20
CA SER A 97 -8.74 -4.05 -11.12
C SER A 97 -7.53 -4.29 -10.21
N ARG A 98 -7.68 -3.97 -8.93
CA ARG A 98 -6.70 -4.24 -7.88
C ARG A 98 -6.27 -5.71 -7.86
N LYS A 99 -7.23 -6.64 -8.02
CA LYS A 99 -6.95 -8.09 -8.02
C LYS A 99 -6.04 -8.49 -9.17
N THR A 100 -6.22 -7.90 -10.34
CA THR A 100 -5.38 -8.15 -11.50
C THR A 100 -3.95 -7.70 -11.24
N ILE A 101 -3.76 -6.47 -10.76
CA ILE A 101 -2.44 -5.94 -10.41
C ILE A 101 -1.81 -6.74 -9.27
N GLN A 102 -2.57 -7.07 -8.22
CA GLN A 102 -2.09 -7.90 -7.11
C GLN A 102 -1.52 -9.23 -7.62
N LYS A 103 -2.22 -9.89 -8.55
CA LYS A 103 -1.75 -11.14 -9.15
C LYS A 103 -0.48 -10.93 -9.96
N GLN A 104 -0.45 -9.92 -10.84
CA GLN A 104 0.71 -9.62 -11.68
C GLN A 104 1.97 -9.33 -10.84
N ILE A 105 1.86 -8.47 -9.82
CA ILE A 105 2.97 -8.15 -8.91
C ILE A 105 3.42 -9.39 -8.15
N THR A 106 2.49 -10.18 -7.63
CA THR A 106 2.82 -11.42 -6.93
C THR A 106 3.57 -12.41 -7.83
N ASP A 107 3.13 -12.56 -9.09
CA ASP A 107 3.76 -13.44 -10.06
C ASP A 107 5.17 -12.94 -10.46
N LEU A 108 5.36 -11.62 -10.59
CA LEU A 108 6.66 -11.02 -10.85
C LEU A 108 7.64 -11.28 -9.70
N LEU A 109 7.23 -11.01 -8.45
CA LEU A 109 8.07 -11.24 -7.26
C LEU A 109 8.49 -12.71 -7.13
N ARG A 110 7.57 -13.65 -7.37
CA ARG A 110 7.84 -15.09 -7.26
C ARG A 110 8.78 -15.64 -8.33
N LYS A 111 8.81 -15.02 -9.51
CA LYS A 111 9.66 -15.48 -10.63
C LYS A 111 11.12 -15.11 -10.44
N ASN A 112 11.43 -14.15 -9.58
CA ASN A 112 12.80 -13.72 -9.33
C ASN A 112 13.26 -14.24 -7.96
N PRO A 113 14.33 -15.07 -7.91
CA PRO A 113 14.85 -15.64 -6.65
C PRO A 113 15.28 -14.59 -5.61
N GLN A 114 15.59 -13.37 -6.04
CA GLN A 114 15.96 -12.28 -5.12
C GLN A 114 14.74 -11.64 -4.43
N THR A 115 13.53 -11.89 -4.92
CA THR A 115 12.29 -11.29 -4.41
C THR A 115 11.20 -12.30 -4.06
N ASP A 116 11.42 -13.60 -4.23
CA ASP A 116 10.41 -14.65 -4.03
C ASP A 116 9.92 -14.75 -2.58
N TYR A 117 10.74 -14.33 -1.61
CA TYR A 117 10.39 -14.24 -0.20
C TYR A 117 9.53 -13.01 0.16
N LEU A 118 9.36 -12.07 -0.78
CA LEU A 118 8.55 -10.88 -0.57
C LEU A 118 7.06 -11.15 -0.81
N LYS A 119 6.22 -10.42 -0.10
CA LYS A 119 4.76 -10.38 -0.27
C LYS A 119 4.34 -8.97 -0.61
N SER A 120 3.43 -8.83 -1.57
CA SER A 120 2.82 -7.56 -1.91
C SER A 120 1.40 -7.46 -1.39
N LEU A 121 0.98 -6.25 -1.08
CA LEU A 121 -0.40 -5.85 -0.84
C LEU A 121 -0.70 -4.63 -1.70
N VAL A 122 -1.60 -4.78 -2.65
CA VAL A 122 -2.08 -3.66 -3.47
C VAL A 122 -3.19 -2.92 -2.74
N ILE A 123 -3.04 -1.62 -2.62
CA ILE A 123 -3.97 -0.69 -1.99
C ILE A 123 -4.57 0.17 -3.10
N SER A 124 -5.89 0.07 -3.30
CA SER A 124 -6.63 0.87 -4.29
C SER A 124 -7.64 1.75 -3.57
N PRO A 125 -7.60 3.07 -3.73
CA PRO A 125 -8.63 3.96 -3.20
C PRO A 125 -9.99 3.77 -3.87
N TYR A 126 -10.03 3.13 -5.04
CA TYR A 126 -11.23 2.91 -5.85
C TYR A 126 -11.96 1.61 -5.51
N GLU A 127 -11.36 0.70 -4.75
CA GLU A 127 -11.98 -0.54 -4.29
C GLU A 127 -12.10 -0.52 -2.76
N PRO A 128 -13.32 -0.30 -2.20
CA PRO A 128 -13.54 -0.25 -0.75
C PRO A 128 -13.06 -1.52 -0.04
N TRP A 129 -12.46 -1.34 1.13
CA TRP A 129 -12.04 -2.44 1.97
C TRP A 129 -12.18 -2.09 3.44
N SER A 130 -13.13 -2.73 4.08
CA SER A 130 -13.43 -2.53 5.49
C SER A 130 -12.90 -3.68 6.35
N LEU A 131 -12.32 -3.32 7.49
CA LEU A 131 -11.93 -4.26 8.56
C LEU A 131 -12.49 -3.73 9.89
N ALA A 132 -13.10 -4.58 10.68
CA ALA A 132 -13.76 -4.19 11.93
C ALA A 132 -14.72 -2.98 11.76
N GLY A 133 -15.36 -2.85 10.60
CA GLY A 133 -16.24 -1.73 10.27
C GLY A 133 -15.53 -0.42 9.88
N VAL A 134 -14.20 -0.39 9.87
CA VAL A 134 -13.42 0.79 9.42
C VAL A 134 -13.01 0.62 7.97
N GLU A 135 -13.40 1.57 7.13
CA GLU A 135 -12.91 1.64 5.76
C GLU A 135 -11.43 2.04 5.74
N THR A 136 -10.57 1.16 5.25
CA THR A 136 -9.11 1.33 5.40
C THR A 136 -8.41 1.75 4.12
N ARG A 137 -9.05 1.65 2.96
CA ARG A 137 -8.41 1.94 1.65
C ARG A 137 -8.89 3.19 0.96
N SER A 138 -10.16 3.54 1.09
CA SER A 138 -10.73 4.72 0.42
C SER A 138 -10.08 6.04 0.83
N ASN A 139 -9.38 6.05 1.97
CA ASN A 139 -8.56 7.20 2.41
C ASN A 139 -7.16 7.24 1.77
N ALA A 140 -6.76 6.20 1.04
CA ALA A 140 -5.49 6.21 0.32
C ALA A 140 -5.52 7.27 -0.79
N PRO A 141 -4.51 8.15 -0.90
CA PRO A 141 -4.53 9.23 -1.89
C PRO A 141 -4.25 8.73 -3.32
N TYR A 142 -3.62 7.57 -3.45
CA TYR A 142 -3.21 6.97 -4.70
C TYR A 142 -3.36 5.46 -4.67
N PHE A 143 -3.29 4.85 -5.83
CA PHE A 143 -3.02 3.42 -5.95
C PHE A 143 -1.60 3.16 -5.44
N MET A 144 -1.43 2.19 -4.56
CA MET A 144 -0.14 1.91 -3.94
C MET A 144 0.13 0.41 -3.83
N ILE A 145 1.41 0.05 -3.79
CA ILE A 145 1.85 -1.33 -3.61
C ILE A 145 2.76 -1.37 -2.38
N ASN A 146 2.31 -2.02 -1.32
CA ASN A 146 3.13 -2.27 -0.14
C ASN A 146 3.82 -3.64 -0.30
N VAL A 147 5.13 -3.70 -0.07
CA VAL A 147 5.95 -4.91 -0.19
C VAL A 147 6.68 -5.17 1.12
N ASN A 148 6.59 -6.40 1.61
CA ASN A 148 7.19 -6.81 2.88
C ASN A 148 7.79 -8.21 2.79
N PRO A 149 8.84 -8.55 3.55
CA PRO A 149 9.29 -9.91 3.75
C PRO A 149 8.18 -10.78 4.39
N SER A 150 7.98 -11.98 3.86
CA SER A 150 6.95 -12.93 4.36
C SER A 150 7.12 -13.26 5.83
N GLU A 151 8.37 -13.43 6.27
CA GLU A 151 8.69 -13.74 7.65
C GLU A 151 8.32 -12.58 8.61
N GLN A 152 8.61 -11.34 8.19
CA GLN A 152 8.23 -10.14 8.97
C GLN A 152 6.72 -10.05 9.16
N LEU A 153 5.94 -10.26 8.09
CA LEU A 153 4.49 -10.31 8.17
C LEU A 153 3.99 -11.41 9.10
N GLY A 154 4.62 -12.59 9.04
CA GLY A 154 4.28 -13.71 9.94
C GLY A 154 4.56 -13.41 11.41
N ARG A 155 5.70 -12.77 11.73
CA ARG A 155 6.03 -12.32 13.09
C ARG A 155 5.07 -11.25 13.59
N ALA A 156 4.76 -10.25 12.75
CA ALA A 156 3.83 -9.19 13.05
C ALA A 156 2.44 -9.75 13.37
N HIS A 157 1.94 -10.64 12.55
CA HIS A 157 0.65 -11.29 12.73
C HIS A 157 0.57 -12.07 14.05
N LYS A 158 1.57 -12.93 14.35
CA LYS A 158 1.66 -13.67 15.62
C LYS A 158 1.72 -12.75 16.85
N SER A 159 2.38 -11.59 16.72
CA SER A 159 2.43 -10.58 17.78
C SER A 159 1.05 -9.96 18.03
N LEU A 160 0.32 -9.61 16.99
CA LEU A 160 -1.02 -9.01 17.09
C LEU A 160 -2.06 -9.98 17.64
N GLN A 161 -1.95 -11.29 17.38
CA GLN A 161 -2.84 -12.30 17.94
C GLN A 161 -2.79 -12.36 19.49
N LYS A 162 -1.69 -11.90 20.11
CA LYS A 162 -1.53 -11.82 21.57
C LYS A 162 -2.14 -10.54 22.18
N THR A 163 -2.72 -9.68 21.36
CA THR A 163 -3.30 -8.40 21.77
C THR A 163 -4.80 -8.37 21.52
N LYS A 164 -5.43 -7.23 21.80
CA LYS A 164 -6.85 -6.99 21.51
C LYS A 164 -7.10 -6.54 20.05
N TYR A 165 -6.08 -6.54 19.18
CA TYR A 165 -6.16 -6.00 17.83
C TYR A 165 -7.31 -6.64 17.02
N PHE A 166 -7.50 -7.95 17.11
CA PHE A 166 -8.50 -8.69 16.34
C PHE A 166 -9.84 -8.90 17.08
N GLN A 167 -10.03 -8.29 18.26
CA GLN A 167 -11.22 -8.58 19.11
C GLN A 167 -12.55 -8.22 18.44
N ASN A 168 -12.58 -7.20 17.59
CA ASN A 168 -13.78 -6.71 16.91
C ASN A 168 -13.89 -7.18 15.45
N TYR A 169 -12.99 -8.07 15.02
CA TYR A 169 -13.04 -8.63 13.67
C TYR A 169 -14.20 -9.62 13.55
N THR A 170 -14.98 -9.45 12.50
CA THR A 170 -15.99 -10.47 12.09
C THR A 170 -15.29 -11.72 11.56
N ASP A 171 -16.04 -12.82 11.41
CA ASP A 171 -15.47 -14.03 10.79
C ASP A 171 -15.05 -13.79 9.33
N ASP A 172 -15.71 -12.86 8.64
CA ASP A 172 -15.30 -12.43 7.30
C ASP A 172 -13.97 -11.67 7.33
N ASP A 173 -13.79 -10.73 8.27
CA ASP A 173 -12.53 -10.02 8.44
C ASP A 173 -11.38 -10.97 8.77
N LYS A 174 -11.62 -11.94 9.66
CA LYS A 174 -10.63 -12.98 10.00
C LYS A 174 -10.24 -13.80 8.79
N ARG A 175 -11.22 -14.21 7.96
CA ARG A 175 -10.94 -14.91 6.68
C ARG A 175 -10.12 -14.06 5.72
N LYS A 176 -10.50 -12.79 5.54
CA LYS A 176 -9.76 -11.84 4.68
C LYS A 176 -8.31 -11.66 5.10
N MET A 177 -8.05 -11.65 6.41
CA MET A 177 -6.73 -11.46 7.01
C MET A 177 -6.00 -12.75 7.31
N ASN A 178 -6.60 -13.92 7.01
CA ASN A 178 -6.08 -15.26 7.35
C ASN A 178 -5.74 -15.38 8.85
N VAL A 179 -6.60 -14.83 9.70
CA VAL A 179 -6.53 -14.93 11.18
C VAL A 179 -7.30 -16.17 11.61
N LYS A 180 -6.68 -17.03 12.44
CA LYS A 180 -7.34 -18.18 13.07
C LYS A 180 -7.89 -17.80 14.42
#